data_72cbe265d3b5701e07498b3f6510949c
#
_entry.id   72cbe265d3b5701e07498b3f6510949c
#
_cell.length_a   1.000
_cell.length_b   1.000
_cell.length_c   1.000
_cell.angle_alpha   90.00
_cell.angle_beta   90.00
_cell.angle_gamma   90.00
#
_symmetry.space_group_name_H-M   'P 1'
#
loop_
_entity.id
_entity.type
_entity.pdbx_description
1 polymer ?
#
loop_
_entity_poly.entity_id
_entity_poly.type
_entity_poly.pdbx_seq_one_letter_code
_entity_poly.pdbx_strand_id
1 'polypeptide(L)'
;HIQAIRGVPRTTLHSPPNHQGLYSIEESVQKMHLSLNAAFGFRVPVAIKCAASATSVSVYNNLLRDPYKICGGFFIDGIQGGTGAANEVSLDHTGHPVVSKLRDCYLAAVRQGLQGQIPLWAGGGIGMTGTAAADAFKMICLGANGVFLGKILIQLLGCVGNEQGRCNACSTGRCPTGICTQDPRLVHRLDVDRGAQNIVDYMLALDGELRKLMAPIGNSSLPVGRSDALVTTDRAVADKLGIQYVC
;
A
#
# COMPACT_ATOMS: atom_id res chain seq x y z
N HIS A 1 -18.11 12.36 -17.81
CA HIS A 1 -18.37 13.16 -16.60
C HIS A 1 -17.06 13.59 -15.94
N ILE A 2 -16.19 12.66 -15.52
CA ILE A 2 -14.88 12.97 -14.87
C ILE A 2 -14.01 13.85 -15.75
N GLN A 3 -13.96 13.60 -17.06
CA GLN A 3 -13.18 14.40 -18.02
C GLN A 3 -13.69 15.85 -18.08
N ALA A 4 -15.02 16.02 -18.09
CA ALA A 4 -15.63 17.34 -18.08
C ALA A 4 -15.32 18.13 -16.80
N ILE A 5 -15.37 17.46 -15.63
CA ILE A 5 -15.03 18.08 -14.34
C ILE A 5 -13.55 18.49 -14.29
N ARG A 6 -12.66 17.67 -14.85
CA ARG A 6 -11.22 17.92 -14.85
C ARG A 6 -10.75 18.82 -16.01
N GLY A 7 -11.64 19.24 -16.90
CA GLY A 7 -11.29 20.10 -18.02
C GLY A 7 -10.33 19.46 -19.03
N VAL A 8 -10.32 18.13 -19.15
CA VAL A 8 -9.43 17.40 -20.06
C VAL A 8 -10.16 16.87 -21.28
N PRO A 9 -9.46 16.64 -22.42
CA PRO A 9 -10.07 16.10 -23.63
C PRO A 9 -10.81 14.77 -23.39
N ARG A 10 -11.78 14.47 -24.23
CA ARG A 10 -12.53 13.20 -24.20
C ARG A 10 -11.67 12.03 -24.73
N THR A 11 -10.62 11.71 -23.99
CA THR A 11 -9.70 10.61 -24.28
C THR A 11 -9.63 9.70 -23.07
N THR A 12 -8.98 8.56 -23.18
CA THR A 12 -8.69 7.70 -22.04
C THR A 12 -7.76 8.44 -21.07
N LEU A 13 -8.15 8.50 -19.80
CA LEU A 13 -7.34 9.11 -18.75
C LEU A 13 -6.48 8.04 -18.07
N HIS A 14 -5.19 8.24 -18.15
CA HIS A 14 -4.20 7.45 -17.41
C HIS A 14 -3.45 8.36 -16.45
N SER A 15 -3.03 7.79 -15.32
CA SER A 15 -2.09 8.48 -14.45
C SER A 15 -0.74 8.60 -15.15
N PRO A 16 -0.12 9.80 -15.19
CA PRO A 16 1.18 9.97 -15.81
C PRO A 16 2.26 9.24 -14.98
N PRO A 17 3.36 8.81 -15.60
CA PRO A 17 4.45 8.12 -14.89
C PRO A 17 5.19 9.05 -13.92
N ASN A 18 5.15 10.33 -14.14
CA ASN A 18 5.74 11.37 -13.28
C ASN A 18 4.79 12.58 -13.22
N HIS A 19 4.93 13.39 -12.20
CA HIS A 19 4.19 14.65 -12.11
C HIS A 19 4.74 15.67 -13.12
N GLN A 20 3.84 16.49 -13.66
CA GLN A 20 4.21 17.51 -14.63
C GLN A 20 5.29 18.46 -14.07
N GLY A 21 6.36 18.65 -14.83
CA GLY A 21 7.47 19.50 -14.41
C GLY A 21 8.46 18.88 -13.41
N LEU A 22 8.27 17.60 -13.05
CA LEU A 22 9.17 16.85 -12.17
C LEU A 22 9.68 15.62 -12.93
N TYR A 23 10.96 15.60 -13.24
CA TYR A 23 11.55 14.62 -14.14
C TYR A 23 12.55 13.68 -13.46
N SER A 24 12.88 13.92 -12.20
CA SER A 24 13.78 13.06 -11.43
C SER A 24 13.18 12.67 -10.08
N ILE A 25 13.76 11.66 -9.45
CA ILE A 25 13.42 11.24 -8.08
C ILE A 25 13.71 12.40 -7.10
N GLU A 26 14.86 13.04 -7.27
CA GLU A 26 15.31 14.17 -6.45
C GLU A 26 14.31 15.32 -6.51
N GLU A 27 13.84 15.68 -7.70
CA GLU A 27 12.84 16.74 -7.86
C GLU A 27 11.52 16.37 -7.23
N SER A 28 11.06 15.12 -7.42
CA SER A 28 9.81 14.65 -6.85
C SER A 28 9.87 14.59 -5.32
N VAL A 29 10.98 14.10 -4.76
CA VAL A 29 11.17 13.97 -3.32
C VAL A 29 11.47 15.33 -2.68
N GLN A 30 12.41 16.09 -3.21
CA GLN A 30 12.88 17.32 -2.55
C GLN A 30 11.96 18.50 -2.85
N LYS A 31 11.62 18.75 -4.11
CA LYS A 31 10.82 19.94 -4.47
C LYS A 31 9.35 19.75 -4.12
N MET A 32 8.71 18.71 -4.59
CA MET A 32 7.27 18.53 -4.37
C MET A 32 6.96 18.28 -2.90
N HIS A 33 7.69 17.39 -2.26
CA HIS A 33 7.48 17.04 -0.86
C HIS A 33 7.74 18.24 0.06
N LEU A 34 8.82 18.98 -0.16
CA LEU A 34 9.13 20.21 0.59
C LEU A 34 8.07 21.29 0.36
N SER A 35 7.64 21.50 -0.89
CA SER A 35 6.59 22.48 -1.21
C SER A 35 5.26 22.17 -0.54
N LEU A 36 4.86 20.89 -0.50
CA LEU A 36 3.65 20.47 0.20
C LEU A 36 3.76 20.68 1.71
N ASN A 37 4.88 20.31 2.32
CA ASN A 37 5.09 20.55 3.75
C ASN A 37 5.06 22.02 4.09
N ALA A 38 5.71 22.88 3.27
CA ALA A 38 5.71 24.32 3.45
C ALA A 38 4.30 24.92 3.30
N ALA A 39 3.52 24.47 2.31
CA ALA A 39 2.14 24.91 2.11
C ALA A 39 1.24 24.63 3.32
N PHE A 40 1.49 23.56 4.05
CA PHE A 40 0.79 23.22 5.29
C PHE A 40 1.48 23.74 6.56
N GLY A 41 2.52 24.57 6.40
CA GLY A 41 3.29 25.13 7.51
C GLY A 41 3.93 24.04 8.39
N PHE A 42 4.31 22.91 7.80
CA PHE A 42 4.91 21.72 8.47
C PHE A 42 4.06 21.14 9.62
N ARG A 43 2.76 21.43 9.64
CA ARG A 43 1.84 20.94 10.69
C ARG A 43 1.15 19.63 10.35
N VAL A 44 1.13 19.28 9.07
CA VAL A 44 0.51 18.05 8.56
C VAL A 44 1.60 17.16 7.99
N PRO A 45 1.73 15.91 8.45
CA PRO A 45 2.73 15.01 7.89
C PRO A 45 2.38 14.68 6.44
N VAL A 46 3.35 14.85 5.55
CA VAL A 46 3.23 14.48 4.13
C VAL A 46 4.03 13.21 3.90
N ALA A 47 3.36 12.18 3.42
CA ALA A 47 3.97 10.90 3.09
C ALA A 47 4.10 10.72 1.58
N ILE A 48 5.02 9.88 1.15
CA ILE A 48 5.21 9.52 -0.25
C ILE A 48 4.78 8.07 -0.47
N LYS A 49 3.94 7.85 -1.48
CA LYS A 49 3.56 6.52 -1.93
C LYS A 49 4.11 6.26 -3.32
N CYS A 50 4.76 5.12 -3.52
CA CYS A 50 5.19 4.68 -4.83
C CYS A 50 4.90 3.19 -5.05
N ALA A 51 4.88 2.78 -6.32
CA ALA A 51 4.82 1.37 -6.67
C ALA A 51 6.11 0.66 -6.24
N ALA A 52 5.99 -0.59 -5.82
CA ALA A 52 7.15 -1.47 -5.64
C ALA A 52 7.85 -1.67 -6.98
N SER A 53 9.04 -1.12 -7.13
CA SER A 53 9.77 -1.06 -8.40
C SER A 53 11.29 -1.10 -8.15
N ALA A 54 12.06 -1.14 -9.22
CA ALA A 54 13.51 -1.05 -9.13
C ALA A 54 13.98 0.25 -8.45
N THR A 55 13.21 1.34 -8.59
CA THR A 55 13.55 2.67 -8.05
C THR A 55 13.08 2.91 -6.62
N SER A 56 12.25 2.04 -6.03
CA SER A 56 11.70 2.23 -4.68
C SER A 56 12.77 2.46 -3.62
N VAL A 57 13.86 1.71 -3.69
CA VAL A 57 14.99 1.84 -2.75
C VAL A 57 15.68 3.19 -2.92
N SER A 58 15.84 3.67 -4.15
CA SER A 58 16.45 4.97 -4.43
C SER A 58 15.60 6.12 -3.90
N VAL A 59 14.27 6.05 -4.10
CA VAL A 59 13.33 7.04 -3.52
C VAL A 59 13.44 7.06 -2.00
N TYR A 60 13.39 5.90 -1.37
CA TYR A 60 13.48 5.80 0.09
C TYR A 60 14.83 6.29 0.63
N ASN A 61 15.93 5.96 -0.04
CA ASN A 61 17.26 6.45 0.32
C ASN A 61 17.37 7.98 0.22
N ASN A 62 16.77 8.59 -0.79
CA ASN A 62 16.73 10.06 -0.91
C ASN A 62 15.96 10.68 0.26
N LEU A 63 14.83 10.08 0.66
CA LEU A 63 14.06 10.54 1.81
C LEU A 63 14.83 10.39 3.13
N LEU A 64 15.52 9.26 3.33
CA LEU A 64 16.32 9.01 4.54
C LEU A 64 17.48 10.01 4.68
N ARG A 65 18.02 10.49 3.56
CA ARG A 65 19.13 11.46 3.52
C ARG A 65 18.64 12.92 3.50
N ASP A 66 17.35 13.14 3.45
CA ASP A 66 16.78 14.48 3.50
C ASP A 66 17.21 15.16 4.81
N PRO A 67 17.94 16.29 4.73
CA PRO A 67 18.43 17.00 5.91
C PRO A 67 17.31 17.56 6.79
N TYR A 68 16.14 17.79 6.21
CA TYR A 68 14.97 18.33 6.92
C TYR A 68 14.16 17.27 7.65
N LYS A 69 14.31 15.99 7.28
CA LYS A 69 13.62 14.82 7.90
C LYS A 69 12.12 15.00 8.08
N ILE A 70 11.49 15.60 7.08
CA ILE A 70 10.07 16.01 7.14
C ILE A 70 9.10 15.00 6.56
N CYS A 71 9.59 13.85 6.07
CA CYS A 71 8.73 12.81 5.50
C CYS A 71 7.96 12.06 6.59
N GLY A 72 6.62 12.15 6.53
CA GLY A 72 5.73 11.49 7.48
C GLY A 72 5.59 9.97 7.29
N GLY A 73 6.08 9.41 6.20
CA GLY A 73 6.05 7.98 5.91
C GLY A 73 6.31 7.65 4.46
N PHE A 74 6.76 6.43 4.22
CA PHE A 74 6.97 5.90 2.88
C PHE A 74 6.10 4.67 2.65
N PHE A 75 5.21 4.76 1.67
CA PHE A 75 4.26 3.72 1.33
C PHE A 75 4.71 2.98 0.07
N ILE A 76 4.93 1.67 0.19
CA ILE A 76 5.26 0.78 -0.93
C ILE A 76 4.02 -0.01 -1.30
N ASP A 77 3.56 0.14 -2.53
CA ASP A 77 2.40 -0.56 -3.07
C ASP A 77 2.87 -1.63 -4.08
N GLY A 78 2.60 -2.89 -3.76
CA GLY A 78 2.97 -4.01 -4.62
C GLY A 78 2.16 -4.05 -5.93
N ILE A 79 2.59 -4.91 -6.86
CA ILE A 79 1.93 -5.11 -8.15
C ILE A 79 0.43 -5.41 -8.00
N GLN A 80 0.03 -6.09 -6.93
CA GLN A 80 -1.37 -6.40 -6.64
C GLN A 80 -2.21 -5.18 -6.23
N GLY A 81 -1.56 -4.05 -5.93
CA GLY A 81 -2.18 -2.78 -5.55
C GLY A 81 -2.48 -1.84 -6.72
N GLY A 82 -2.33 -2.30 -7.95
CA GLY A 82 -2.57 -1.52 -9.15
C GLY A 82 -3.93 -0.83 -9.18
N THR A 83 -4.01 0.32 -9.84
CA THR A 83 -5.23 1.13 -9.92
C THR A 83 -5.81 1.08 -11.33
N GLY A 84 -7.15 1.20 -11.44
CA GLY A 84 -7.82 1.35 -12.73
C GLY A 84 -7.47 2.64 -13.51
N ALA A 85 -6.66 3.53 -12.93
CA ALA A 85 -6.15 4.73 -13.59
C ALA A 85 -4.80 4.50 -14.31
N ALA A 86 -4.14 3.38 -14.08
CA ALA A 86 -2.96 2.99 -14.85
C ALA A 86 -3.37 2.44 -16.22
N ASN A 87 -2.47 2.54 -17.21
CA ASN A 87 -2.71 1.86 -18.48
C ASN A 87 -2.57 0.33 -18.29
N GLU A 88 -3.27 -0.42 -19.14
CA GLU A 88 -3.39 -1.87 -19.05
C GLU A 88 -2.02 -2.57 -19.07
N VAL A 89 -1.14 -2.14 -19.97
CA VAL A 89 0.23 -2.68 -20.07
C VAL A 89 1.02 -2.48 -18.77
N SER A 90 0.87 -1.33 -18.13
CA SER A 90 1.54 -1.07 -16.85
C SER A 90 0.94 -1.88 -15.70
N LEU A 91 -0.38 -2.09 -15.70
CA LEU A 91 -1.06 -2.90 -14.70
C LEU A 91 -0.59 -4.36 -14.72
N ASP A 92 -0.48 -4.93 -15.91
CA ASP A 92 -0.26 -6.37 -16.08
C ASP A 92 1.23 -6.74 -16.11
N HIS A 93 2.10 -5.81 -16.51
CA HIS A 93 3.49 -6.13 -16.84
C HIS A 93 4.55 -5.33 -16.08
N THR A 94 4.14 -4.41 -15.19
CA THR A 94 5.12 -3.63 -14.41
C THR A 94 4.88 -3.74 -12.92
N GLY A 95 5.96 -3.56 -12.15
CA GLY A 95 5.93 -3.64 -10.69
C GLY A 95 6.56 -4.91 -10.15
N HIS A 96 6.72 -4.92 -8.84
CA HIS A 96 7.29 -6.05 -8.08
C HIS A 96 6.33 -6.48 -6.98
N PRO A 97 6.39 -7.73 -6.52
CA PRO A 97 5.76 -8.10 -5.27
C PRO A 97 6.27 -7.22 -4.12
N VAL A 98 5.34 -6.71 -3.30
CA VAL A 98 5.68 -5.78 -2.21
C VAL A 98 6.76 -6.32 -1.28
N VAL A 99 6.72 -7.61 -0.96
CA VAL A 99 7.64 -8.28 -0.02
C VAL A 99 9.12 -8.04 -0.37
N SER A 100 9.47 -8.12 -1.66
CA SER A 100 10.86 -7.99 -2.08
C SER A 100 11.37 -6.55 -1.92
N LYS A 101 10.57 -5.56 -2.29
CA LYS A 101 10.98 -4.15 -2.24
C LYS A 101 10.86 -3.53 -0.85
N LEU A 102 9.87 -3.95 -0.08
CA LEU A 102 9.79 -3.63 1.34
C LEU A 102 11.07 -4.04 2.06
N ARG A 103 11.49 -5.30 1.89
CA ARG A 103 12.71 -5.82 2.51
C ARG A 103 13.95 -5.07 2.05
N ASP A 104 14.08 -4.81 0.76
CA ASP A 104 15.19 -4.03 0.21
C ASP A 104 15.29 -2.63 0.84
N CYS A 105 14.16 -1.92 0.99
CA CYS A 105 14.10 -0.60 1.64
C CYS A 105 14.47 -0.69 3.13
N TYR A 106 13.91 -1.63 3.87
CA TYR A 106 14.23 -1.82 5.27
C TYR A 106 15.74 -2.09 5.48
N LEU A 107 16.32 -3.00 4.72
CA LEU A 107 17.75 -3.31 4.80
C LEU A 107 18.62 -2.12 4.38
N ALA A 108 18.16 -1.28 3.45
CA ALA A 108 18.87 -0.06 3.09
C ALA A 108 18.90 0.95 4.26
N ALA A 109 17.82 1.06 5.03
CA ALA A 109 17.78 1.87 6.23
C ALA A 109 18.66 1.29 7.34
N VAL A 110 18.62 -0.02 7.55
CA VAL A 110 19.48 -0.72 8.53
C VAL A 110 20.97 -0.49 8.25
N ARG A 111 21.40 -0.64 6.99
CA ARG A 111 22.80 -0.40 6.59
C ARG A 111 23.28 1.02 6.85
N GLN A 112 22.38 1.98 6.96
CA GLN A 112 22.68 3.38 7.25
C GLN A 112 22.48 3.75 8.74
N GLY A 113 21.98 2.82 9.57
CA GLY A 113 21.59 3.10 10.95
C GLY A 113 20.38 4.04 11.07
N LEU A 114 19.54 4.09 10.03
CA LEU A 114 18.41 5.03 9.91
C LEU A 114 17.05 4.35 9.98
N GLN A 115 17.00 3.06 10.36
CA GLN A 115 15.75 2.34 10.53
C GLN A 115 14.85 3.02 11.55
N GLY A 116 13.58 3.16 11.21
CA GLY A 116 12.58 3.82 12.06
C GLY A 116 12.52 5.35 11.94
N GLN A 117 13.45 6.00 11.22
CA GLN A 117 13.36 7.44 10.99
C GLN A 117 12.17 7.83 10.12
N ILE A 118 11.93 7.06 9.07
CA ILE A 118 10.77 7.23 8.19
C ILE A 118 9.99 5.91 8.24
N PRO A 119 8.75 5.92 8.74
CA PRO A 119 7.93 4.72 8.79
C PRO A 119 7.72 4.12 7.41
N LEU A 120 7.92 2.80 7.29
CA LEU A 120 7.64 2.02 6.10
C LEU A 120 6.25 1.41 6.20
N TRP A 121 5.44 1.59 5.15
CA TRP A 121 4.11 1.02 5.05
C TRP A 121 4.00 0.15 3.81
N ALA A 122 3.39 -1.01 3.95
CA ALA A 122 3.25 -1.97 2.86
C ALA A 122 1.79 -2.14 2.43
N GLY A 123 1.55 -2.20 1.13
CA GLY A 123 0.26 -2.47 0.52
C GLY A 123 0.36 -3.33 -0.73
N GLY A 124 -0.77 -3.73 -1.25
CA GLY A 124 -0.87 -4.57 -2.44
C GLY A 124 -1.34 -5.99 -2.13
N GLY A 125 -2.63 -6.24 -2.27
CA GLY A 125 -3.23 -7.56 -2.11
C GLY A 125 -3.35 -8.10 -0.68
N ILE A 126 -2.93 -7.33 0.32
CA ILE A 126 -2.96 -7.77 1.72
C ILE A 126 -4.41 -8.01 2.16
N GLY A 127 -4.66 -9.16 2.76
CA GLY A 127 -5.97 -9.57 3.26
C GLY A 127 -6.92 -10.17 2.22
N MET A 128 -6.52 -10.23 0.96
CA MET A 128 -7.40 -10.74 -0.11
C MET A 128 -7.57 -12.27 -0.08
N THR A 129 -6.64 -12.98 0.51
CA THR A 129 -6.62 -14.45 0.56
C THR A 129 -7.29 -15.04 1.80
N GLY A 130 -7.93 -14.21 2.63
CA GLY A 130 -8.49 -14.64 3.91
C GLY A 130 -7.47 -14.82 5.03
N THR A 131 -6.20 -14.48 4.78
CA THR A 131 -5.07 -14.60 5.72
C THR A 131 -4.48 -13.26 6.13
N ALA A 132 -5.32 -12.24 6.26
CA ALA A 132 -4.88 -10.85 6.47
C ALA A 132 -3.92 -10.67 7.65
N ALA A 133 -4.15 -11.35 8.76
CA ALA A 133 -3.27 -11.27 9.92
C ALA A 133 -1.89 -11.86 9.63
N ALA A 134 -1.83 -13.00 8.95
CA ALA A 134 -0.57 -13.62 8.57
C ALA A 134 0.17 -12.77 7.51
N ASP A 135 -0.54 -12.19 6.56
CA ASP A 135 0.04 -11.30 5.56
C ASP A 135 0.62 -10.04 6.24
N ALA A 136 -0.15 -9.39 7.12
CA ALA A 136 0.31 -8.24 7.88
C ALA A 136 1.51 -8.59 8.77
N PHE A 137 1.46 -9.69 9.48
CA PHE A 137 2.56 -10.18 10.32
C PHE A 137 3.85 -10.37 9.52
N LYS A 138 3.78 -11.02 8.36
CA LYS A 138 4.94 -11.21 7.47
C LYS A 138 5.52 -9.87 7.01
N MET A 139 4.68 -8.91 6.59
CA MET A 139 5.15 -7.58 6.19
C MET A 139 5.86 -6.86 7.34
N ILE A 140 5.31 -6.93 8.55
CA ILE A 140 5.90 -6.31 9.74
C ILE A 140 7.25 -6.97 10.06
N CYS A 141 7.34 -8.29 10.06
CA CYS A 141 8.60 -9.00 10.26
C CYS A 141 9.66 -8.68 9.18
N LEU A 142 9.25 -8.34 7.97
CA LEU A 142 10.15 -7.91 6.90
C LEU A 142 10.54 -6.43 6.99
N GLY A 143 9.96 -5.66 7.90
CA GLY A 143 10.36 -4.29 8.19
C GLY A 143 9.29 -3.22 8.01
N ALA A 144 8.04 -3.58 7.74
CA ALA A 144 6.95 -2.62 7.72
C ALA A 144 6.57 -2.18 9.13
N ASN A 145 6.34 -0.89 9.32
CA ASN A 145 5.75 -0.33 10.53
C ASN A 145 4.22 -0.52 10.56
N GLY A 146 3.62 -0.77 9.40
CA GLY A 146 2.20 -1.05 9.26
C GLY A 146 1.86 -1.49 7.84
N VAL A 147 0.62 -1.91 7.66
CA VAL A 147 0.07 -2.30 6.37
C VAL A 147 -1.17 -1.47 6.06
N PHE A 148 -1.46 -1.29 4.78
CA PHE A 148 -2.72 -0.69 4.38
C PHE A 148 -3.56 -1.68 3.59
N LEU A 149 -4.84 -1.70 3.93
CA LEU A 149 -5.85 -2.58 3.36
C LEU A 149 -6.70 -1.77 2.38
N GLY A 150 -6.94 -2.31 1.21
CA GLY A 150 -7.73 -1.66 0.18
C GLY A 150 -8.97 -2.47 -0.18
N LYS A 151 -8.82 -3.38 -1.12
CA LYS A 151 -9.93 -4.16 -1.70
C LYS A 151 -10.79 -4.87 -0.64
N ILE A 152 -10.18 -5.42 0.39
CA ILE A 152 -10.92 -6.11 1.46
C ILE A 152 -11.91 -5.16 2.16
N LEU A 153 -11.51 -3.92 2.45
CA LEU A 153 -12.41 -2.96 3.09
C LEU A 153 -13.59 -2.59 2.18
N ILE A 154 -13.34 -2.46 0.88
CA ILE A 154 -14.43 -2.23 -0.10
C ILE A 154 -15.38 -3.43 -0.18
N GLN A 155 -14.87 -4.65 -0.07
CA GLN A 155 -15.70 -5.87 -0.01
C GLN A 155 -16.56 -5.91 1.24
N LEU A 156 -16.03 -5.49 2.39
CA LEU A 156 -16.79 -5.40 3.65
C LEU A 156 -17.92 -4.35 3.57
N LEU A 157 -17.78 -3.34 2.70
CA LEU A 157 -18.84 -2.41 2.36
C LEU A 157 -19.91 -3.01 1.41
N GLY A 158 -19.72 -4.25 0.95
CA GLY A 158 -20.65 -4.94 0.06
C GLY A 158 -20.25 -4.94 -1.42
N CYS A 159 -19.01 -4.58 -1.77
CA CYS A 159 -18.53 -4.67 -3.15
C CYS A 159 -18.52 -6.14 -3.62
N VAL A 160 -19.15 -6.39 -4.76
CA VAL A 160 -19.21 -7.71 -5.41
C VAL A 160 -18.14 -7.92 -6.48
N GLY A 161 -17.32 -6.90 -6.71
CA GLY A 161 -16.12 -7.00 -7.53
C GLY A 161 -15.08 -7.84 -6.80
N ASN A 162 -14.55 -8.82 -7.48
CA ASN A 162 -13.57 -9.71 -6.89
C ASN A 162 -12.44 -10.02 -7.87
N GLU A 163 -11.50 -10.81 -7.41
CA GLU A 163 -10.34 -11.28 -8.16
C GLU A 163 -10.69 -12.04 -9.45
N GLN A 164 -11.92 -12.54 -9.58
CA GLN A 164 -12.38 -13.27 -10.75
C GLN A 164 -13.10 -12.40 -11.78
N GLY A 165 -13.01 -11.08 -11.67
CA GLY A 165 -13.58 -10.15 -12.65
C GLY A 165 -15.12 -10.15 -12.74
N ARG A 166 -15.82 -10.54 -11.67
CA ARG A 166 -17.29 -10.61 -11.67
C ARG A 166 -17.97 -9.26 -11.79
N CYS A 167 -17.27 -8.17 -11.45
CA CYS A 167 -17.80 -6.82 -11.61
C CYS A 167 -16.67 -5.83 -11.88
N ASN A 168 -16.82 -5.03 -12.93
CA ASN A 168 -15.92 -3.93 -13.31
C ASN A 168 -16.67 -2.60 -13.54
N ALA A 169 -17.83 -2.45 -12.92
CA ALA A 169 -18.72 -1.30 -13.15
C ALA A 169 -18.25 0.01 -12.51
N CYS A 170 -17.14 0.04 -11.78
CA CYS A 170 -16.67 1.23 -11.04
C CYS A 170 -16.46 2.45 -11.93
N SER A 171 -15.91 2.28 -13.14
CA SER A 171 -15.66 3.38 -14.10
C SER A 171 -16.92 3.85 -14.85
N THR A 172 -18.01 3.09 -14.78
CA THR A 172 -19.24 3.37 -15.55
C THR A 172 -20.26 4.21 -14.77
N GLY A 173 -20.06 4.41 -13.47
CA GLY A 173 -21.05 5.01 -12.58
C GLY A 173 -22.27 4.13 -12.27
N ARG A 174 -22.28 2.87 -12.74
CA ARG A 174 -23.41 1.92 -12.61
C ARG A 174 -23.14 0.85 -11.56
N CYS A 175 -22.46 1.23 -10.46
CA CYS A 175 -22.15 0.29 -9.40
C CYS A 175 -23.41 -0.39 -8.84
N PRO A 176 -23.52 -1.74 -8.90
CA PRO A 176 -24.74 -2.42 -8.47
C PRO A 176 -24.97 -2.36 -6.96
N THR A 177 -23.93 -2.06 -6.17
CA THR A 177 -23.97 -2.01 -4.70
C THR A 177 -23.94 -0.58 -4.14
N GLY A 178 -23.97 0.44 -5.01
CA GLY A 178 -24.03 1.83 -4.57
C GLY A 178 -22.69 2.47 -4.16
N ILE A 179 -21.60 1.70 -4.06
CA ILE A 179 -20.30 2.19 -3.54
C ILE A 179 -19.64 3.18 -4.50
N CYS A 180 -19.52 2.82 -5.78
CA CYS A 180 -18.86 3.61 -6.82
C CYS A 180 -19.85 4.25 -7.80
N THR A 181 -20.80 5.03 -7.28
CA THR A 181 -21.79 5.73 -8.11
C THR A 181 -22.26 7.00 -7.40
N GLN A 182 -22.71 7.96 -8.22
CA GLN A 182 -23.44 9.14 -7.76
C GLN A 182 -24.90 9.14 -8.29
N ASP A 183 -25.34 8.04 -8.92
CA ASP A 183 -26.72 7.89 -9.37
C ASP A 183 -27.66 7.74 -8.16
N PRO A 184 -28.61 8.67 -7.93
CA PRO A 184 -29.52 8.62 -6.79
C PRO A 184 -30.31 7.29 -6.68
N ARG A 185 -30.53 6.61 -7.84
CA ARG A 185 -31.23 5.32 -7.88
C ARG A 185 -30.37 4.14 -7.42
N LEU A 186 -29.07 4.33 -7.30
CA LEU A 186 -28.12 3.27 -6.94
C LEU A 186 -27.42 3.54 -5.60
N VAL A 187 -27.14 4.82 -5.29
CA VAL A 187 -26.36 5.19 -4.10
C VAL A 187 -27.01 4.71 -2.78
N HIS A 188 -28.35 4.65 -2.73
CA HIS A 188 -29.09 4.19 -1.55
C HIS A 188 -28.93 2.68 -1.26
N ARG A 189 -28.32 1.92 -2.18
CA ARG A 189 -28.03 0.49 -1.98
C ARG A 189 -26.85 0.26 -1.00
N LEU A 190 -26.06 1.27 -0.79
CA LEU A 190 -24.97 1.21 0.21
C LEU A 190 -25.59 1.37 1.61
N ASP A 191 -25.55 0.30 2.38
CA ASP A 191 -25.86 0.32 3.81
C ASP A 191 -24.60 0.73 4.57
N VAL A 192 -24.54 2.01 4.95
CA VAL A 192 -23.36 2.60 5.60
C VAL A 192 -23.14 2.03 6.99
N ASP A 193 -24.21 1.88 7.77
CA ASP A 193 -24.09 1.40 9.16
C ASP A 193 -23.64 -0.06 9.20
N ARG A 194 -24.23 -0.90 8.37
CA ARG A 194 -23.81 -2.29 8.23
C ARG A 194 -22.37 -2.40 7.73
N GLY A 195 -22.00 -1.59 6.72
CA GLY A 195 -20.66 -1.55 6.20
C GLY A 195 -19.63 -1.13 7.25
N ALA A 196 -19.94 -0.11 8.05
CA ALA A 196 -19.09 0.33 9.14
C ALA A 196 -18.92 -0.77 10.20
N GLN A 197 -20.01 -1.44 10.59
CA GLN A 197 -19.94 -2.55 11.56
C GLN A 197 -19.09 -3.71 11.04
N ASN A 198 -19.26 -4.12 9.76
CA ASN A 198 -18.44 -5.16 9.16
C ASN A 198 -16.94 -4.82 9.21
N ILE A 199 -16.57 -3.56 8.99
CA ILE A 199 -15.17 -3.11 9.08
C ILE A 199 -14.67 -3.18 10.52
N VAL A 200 -15.46 -2.74 11.50
CA VAL A 200 -15.09 -2.83 12.92
C VAL A 200 -14.85 -4.28 13.33
N ASP A 201 -15.79 -5.15 13.04
CA ASP A 201 -15.69 -6.58 13.38
C ASP A 201 -14.47 -7.23 12.74
N TYR A 202 -14.21 -6.91 11.48
CA TYR A 202 -13.02 -7.39 10.78
C TYR A 202 -11.72 -6.89 11.42
N MET A 203 -11.63 -5.63 11.78
CA MET A 203 -10.43 -5.06 12.40
C MET A 203 -10.18 -5.63 13.80
N LEU A 204 -11.23 -5.89 14.57
CA LEU A 204 -11.11 -6.56 15.87
C LEU A 204 -10.63 -8.01 15.72
N ALA A 205 -11.18 -8.74 14.76
CA ALA A 205 -10.73 -10.10 14.44
C ALA A 205 -9.25 -10.11 13.99
N LEU A 206 -8.86 -9.17 13.12
CA LEU A 206 -7.49 -9.01 12.65
C LEU A 206 -6.51 -8.76 13.81
N ASP A 207 -6.84 -7.86 14.73
CA ASP A 207 -6.02 -7.59 15.93
C ASP A 207 -5.88 -8.85 16.79
N GLY A 208 -6.99 -9.56 17.01
CA GLY A 208 -6.99 -10.82 17.79
C GLY A 208 -6.10 -11.89 17.16
N GLU A 209 -6.11 -12.05 15.85
CA GLU A 209 -5.27 -13.00 15.13
C GLU A 209 -3.79 -12.57 15.12
N LEU A 210 -3.50 -11.29 14.95
CA LEU A 210 -2.13 -10.77 15.05
C LEU A 210 -1.52 -11.06 16.42
N ARG A 211 -2.27 -10.86 17.50
CA ARG A 211 -1.81 -11.19 18.87
C ARG A 211 -1.49 -12.67 19.03
N LYS A 212 -2.29 -13.56 18.44
CA LYS A 212 -2.02 -15.00 18.43
C LYS A 212 -0.74 -15.36 17.67
N LEU A 213 -0.40 -14.63 16.61
CA LEU A 213 0.86 -14.83 15.87
C LEU A 213 2.07 -14.27 16.62
N MET A 214 1.91 -13.20 17.40
CA MET A 214 2.99 -12.58 18.17
C MET A 214 3.31 -13.36 19.45
N ALA A 215 2.34 -13.97 20.08
CA ALA A 215 2.51 -14.67 21.37
C ALA A 215 3.57 -15.77 21.32
N PRO A 216 3.60 -16.69 20.33
CA PRO A 216 4.60 -17.76 20.28
C PRO A 216 6.04 -17.28 20.13
N ILE A 217 6.25 -16.08 19.56
CA ILE A 217 7.59 -15.48 19.41
C ILE A 217 7.97 -14.58 20.58
N GLY A 218 7.14 -14.56 21.64
CA GLY A 218 7.42 -13.80 22.86
C GLY A 218 7.34 -12.28 22.70
N ASN A 219 6.63 -11.77 21.70
CA ASN A 219 6.53 -10.34 21.45
C ASN A 219 5.22 -9.75 22.00
N SER A 220 5.35 -8.70 22.82
CA SER A 220 4.23 -7.87 23.29
C SER A 220 3.96 -6.67 22.38
N SER A 221 4.85 -6.37 21.43
CA SER A 221 4.73 -5.29 20.43
C SER A 221 4.97 -5.83 19.04
N LEU A 222 4.63 -5.04 18.01
CA LEU A 222 4.83 -5.43 16.61
C LEU A 222 6.29 -5.76 16.32
N PRO A 223 6.60 -6.95 15.75
CA PRO A 223 7.95 -7.45 15.54
C PRO A 223 8.60 -6.85 14.28
N VAL A 224 8.71 -5.52 14.20
CA VAL A 224 9.24 -4.83 13.02
C VAL A 224 10.68 -5.26 12.73
N GLY A 225 10.89 -5.80 11.53
CA GLY A 225 12.21 -6.23 11.07
C GLY A 225 12.70 -7.57 11.63
N ARG A 226 11.92 -8.26 12.47
CA ARG A 226 12.23 -9.58 13.06
C ARG A 226 12.08 -10.70 12.01
N SER A 227 12.89 -10.65 10.96
CA SER A 227 12.88 -11.67 9.89
C SER A 227 13.26 -13.07 10.39
N ASP A 228 13.89 -13.17 11.55
CA ASP A 228 14.16 -14.43 12.26
C ASP A 228 12.88 -15.16 12.73
N ALA A 229 11.75 -14.47 12.80
CA ALA A 229 10.44 -15.06 13.07
C ALA A 229 9.80 -15.72 11.84
N LEU A 230 10.43 -15.63 10.67
CA LEU A 230 9.91 -16.15 9.41
C LEU A 230 10.77 -17.29 8.89
N VAL A 231 10.10 -18.29 8.32
CA VAL A 231 10.74 -19.41 7.63
C VAL A 231 10.11 -19.62 6.25
N THR A 232 10.85 -20.24 5.35
CA THR A 232 10.35 -20.65 4.03
C THR A 232 10.98 -21.95 3.58
N THR A 233 10.25 -22.71 2.76
CA THR A 233 10.72 -23.91 2.05
C THR A 233 11.26 -23.59 0.66
N ASP A 234 11.23 -22.33 0.23
CA ASP A 234 11.78 -21.85 -1.04
C ASP A 234 13.13 -21.19 -0.79
N ARG A 235 14.19 -21.79 -1.34
CA ARG A 235 15.56 -21.31 -1.18
C ARG A 235 15.79 -19.91 -1.78
N ALA A 236 15.21 -19.64 -2.94
CA ALA A 236 15.34 -18.32 -3.58
C ALA A 236 14.65 -17.22 -2.77
N VAL A 237 13.50 -17.53 -2.17
CA VAL A 237 12.81 -16.63 -1.26
C VAL A 237 13.63 -16.40 0.02
N ALA A 238 14.20 -17.45 0.60
CA ALA A 238 15.06 -17.35 1.78
C ALA A 238 16.24 -16.39 1.53
N ASP A 239 16.96 -16.63 0.45
CA ASP A 239 18.14 -15.84 0.07
C ASP A 239 17.75 -14.38 -0.25
N LYS A 240 16.64 -14.15 -0.97
CA LYS A 240 16.17 -12.80 -1.34
C LYS A 240 15.71 -11.99 -0.14
N LEU A 241 15.00 -12.58 0.80
CA LEU A 241 14.41 -11.89 1.94
C LEU A 241 15.28 -11.92 3.20
N GLY A 242 16.32 -12.73 3.23
CA GLY A 242 17.18 -12.94 4.40
C GLY A 242 16.39 -13.54 5.58
N ILE A 243 15.59 -14.58 5.26
CA ILE A 243 14.83 -15.36 6.24
C ILE A 243 15.31 -16.82 6.25
N GLN A 244 14.94 -17.56 7.30
CA GLN A 244 15.42 -18.93 7.47
C GLN A 244 14.84 -19.86 6.41
N TYR A 245 15.73 -20.64 5.77
CA TYR A 245 15.32 -21.78 4.95
C TYR A 245 15.13 -23.01 5.83
N VAL A 246 14.04 -23.74 5.61
CA VAL A 246 13.77 -25.04 6.25
C VAL A 246 13.41 -26.04 5.15
N CYS A 247 13.94 -27.27 5.24
CA CYS A 247 13.64 -28.38 4.34
C CYS A 247 12.69 -29.39 5.01
#